data_c89519cb462dca1cc8c1ec77af8b3d42
#
_entry.id   c89519cb462dca1cc8c1ec77af8b3d42
#
_cell.length_a   1.000
_cell.length_b   1.000
_cell.length_c   1.000
_cell.angle_alpha   90.00
_cell.angle_beta   90.00
_cell.angle_gamma   90.00
#
_symmetry.space_group_name_H-M   'P 1'
#
loop_
_entity.id
_entity.type
_entity.pdbx_description
1 polymer ?
#
loop_
_entity_poly.entity_id
_entity_poly.type
_entity_poly.pdbx_seq_one_letter_code
_entity_poly.pdbx_strand_id
1 'polypeptide(L)'
;MKSIKEIYRIGTGPSSSHTMAPRKAAELFLQRHPEAASFQVTLYGSLAATGKGHMTNVAIIEVLQPHAPVEIVWEPQIFLPFHPNGMKFVAKNAAGDLLDEWTVYSIGGGALAEEKDGAQSVNTPEVYEMNHLSEILGWCEKTGRNYWEYVKEREESDIWDYLAEVWKTMRESIRRGLDAEGVLPGQLHLRRKASSYYIKASGYKASLQSRGLVFSYALAVSEENASGGVIVTAPTCGSCGVVPAVLYHLQKSREFSDTRILRALATAGLIGNIVKQNASISGAEAGCQAEVGTACSMASAAANQLFGGSPTQIEYAAEMGLEHHLGMTCDPVCGLVQIPCIERNAYAAARALDANLYSSFTDGMHRVSFDKVVEVMKQTGNDLPSLYKETSEGGLAKEIE
;
A
#
# COMPACT_ATOMS: atom_id res chain seq x y z
N MET A 1 -15.11 2.01 10.68
CA MET A 1 -14.00 1.53 9.80
C MET A 1 -13.67 0.06 10.08
N LYS A 2 -13.09 -0.63 9.09
CA LYS A 2 -12.61 -2.03 9.22
C LYS A 2 -11.32 -2.10 10.04
N SER A 3 -10.86 -3.34 10.36
CA SER A 3 -9.60 -3.58 11.06
C SER A 3 -8.39 -3.01 10.30
N ILE A 4 -7.37 -2.54 11.05
CA ILE A 4 -6.08 -2.11 10.47
C ILE A 4 -5.31 -3.28 9.82
N LYS A 5 -5.70 -4.54 10.05
CA LYS A 5 -5.21 -5.70 9.28
C LYS A 5 -5.43 -5.53 7.77
N GLU A 6 -6.45 -4.74 7.39
CA GLU A 6 -6.75 -4.40 6.00
C GLU A 6 -5.71 -3.44 5.35
N ILE A 7 -4.92 -2.74 6.16
CA ILE A 7 -3.85 -1.84 5.73
C ILE A 7 -2.53 -2.62 5.58
N TYR A 8 -2.31 -3.58 6.47
CA TYR A 8 -1.12 -4.42 6.50
C TYR A 8 -1.44 -5.82 5.98
N ARG A 9 -1.18 -6.09 4.72
CA ARG A 9 -1.32 -7.43 4.14
C ARG A 9 0.05 -7.98 3.78
N ILE A 10 0.33 -9.18 4.27
CA ILE A 10 1.53 -9.94 3.92
C ILE A 10 1.26 -10.67 2.60
N GLY A 11 2.14 -10.51 1.62
CA GLY A 11 2.01 -11.17 0.33
C GLY A 11 3.12 -10.81 -0.64
N THR A 12 3.00 -11.31 -1.86
CA THR A 12 3.97 -11.07 -2.93
C THR A 12 3.54 -9.92 -3.83
N GLY A 13 4.50 -9.00 -4.13
CA GLY A 13 4.27 -7.93 -5.09
C GLY A 13 4.24 -8.40 -6.56
N PRO A 14 4.31 -7.46 -7.49
CA PRO A 14 4.63 -6.04 -7.28
C PRO A 14 3.45 -5.12 -6.93
N SER A 15 2.19 -5.52 -7.12
CA SER A 15 1.03 -4.65 -6.92
C SER A 15 -0.02 -5.28 -6.01
N SER A 16 -0.54 -4.52 -5.06
CA SER A 16 -1.65 -4.98 -4.21
C SER A 16 -2.96 -5.11 -4.98
N SER A 17 -3.24 -4.17 -5.89
CA SER A 17 -4.45 -4.15 -6.71
C SER A 17 -4.36 -5.08 -7.93
N HIS A 18 -3.17 -5.18 -8.56
CA HIS A 18 -2.98 -5.92 -9.81
C HIS A 18 -2.35 -7.30 -9.65
N THR A 19 -1.81 -7.64 -8.48
CA THR A 19 -1.19 -8.96 -8.22
C THR A 19 -1.87 -9.69 -7.07
N MET A 20 -1.87 -9.08 -5.85
CA MET A 20 -2.41 -9.73 -4.65
C MET A 20 -3.92 -9.95 -4.72
N ALA A 21 -4.68 -8.93 -5.15
CA ALA A 21 -6.13 -9.03 -5.24
C ALA A 21 -6.58 -10.04 -6.32
N PRO A 22 -6.05 -10.03 -7.56
CA PRO A 22 -6.35 -11.06 -8.55
C PRO A 22 -5.97 -12.48 -8.10
N ARG A 23 -4.82 -12.67 -7.43
CA ARG A 23 -4.46 -13.97 -6.82
C ARG A 23 -5.51 -14.43 -5.83
N LYS A 24 -5.89 -13.56 -4.89
CA LYS A 24 -6.93 -13.86 -3.89
C LYS A 24 -8.29 -14.17 -4.52
N ALA A 25 -8.67 -13.44 -5.58
CA ALA A 25 -9.89 -13.71 -6.32
C ALA A 25 -9.86 -15.09 -6.98
N ALA A 26 -8.74 -15.45 -7.61
CA ALA A 26 -8.53 -16.76 -8.21
C ALA A 26 -8.62 -17.88 -7.16
N GLU A 27 -7.98 -17.71 -5.99
CA GLU A 27 -8.06 -18.66 -4.86
C GLU A 27 -9.49 -18.86 -4.37
N LEU A 28 -10.25 -17.78 -4.19
CA LEU A 28 -11.65 -17.84 -3.78
C LEU A 28 -12.54 -18.51 -4.82
N PHE A 29 -12.30 -18.21 -6.10
CA PHE A 29 -13.10 -18.81 -7.18
C PHE A 29 -12.80 -20.30 -7.34
N LEU A 30 -11.53 -20.70 -7.24
CA LEU A 30 -11.13 -22.10 -7.24
C LEU A 30 -11.73 -22.88 -6.07
N GLN A 31 -11.78 -22.30 -4.86
CA GLN A 31 -12.42 -22.93 -3.70
C GLN A 31 -13.92 -23.15 -3.90
N ARG A 32 -14.59 -22.29 -4.68
CA ARG A 32 -16.02 -22.46 -5.02
C ARG A 32 -16.25 -23.53 -6.09
N HIS A 33 -15.28 -23.70 -7.00
CA HIS A 33 -15.41 -24.57 -8.19
C HIS A 33 -14.19 -25.49 -8.37
N PRO A 34 -13.89 -26.37 -7.37
CA PRO A 34 -12.77 -27.31 -7.49
C PRO A 34 -13.01 -28.38 -8.56
N GLU A 35 -14.25 -28.54 -9.04
CA GLU A 35 -14.66 -29.49 -10.08
C GLU A 35 -14.54 -28.93 -11.50
N ALA A 36 -14.19 -27.66 -11.67
CA ALA A 36 -14.13 -27.02 -12.99
C ALA A 36 -13.09 -27.68 -13.89
N ALA A 37 -13.45 -27.91 -15.15
CA ALA A 37 -12.58 -28.48 -16.16
C ALA A 37 -11.78 -27.41 -16.95
N SER A 38 -12.23 -26.16 -16.93
CA SER A 38 -11.48 -25.03 -17.48
C SER A 38 -11.95 -23.72 -16.86
N PHE A 39 -11.05 -22.71 -16.90
CA PHE A 39 -11.31 -21.36 -16.44
C PHE A 39 -11.07 -20.34 -17.55
N GLN A 40 -11.85 -19.27 -17.58
CA GLN A 40 -11.58 -18.07 -18.35
C GLN A 40 -11.63 -16.86 -17.43
N VAL A 41 -10.64 -15.99 -17.50
CA VAL A 41 -10.59 -14.76 -16.70
C VAL A 41 -10.44 -13.56 -17.62
N THR A 42 -11.43 -12.68 -17.61
CA THR A 42 -11.40 -11.42 -18.35
C THR A 42 -10.97 -10.30 -17.41
N LEU A 43 -9.93 -9.57 -17.80
CA LEU A 43 -9.40 -8.40 -17.10
C LEU A 43 -9.86 -7.13 -17.82
N TYR A 44 -10.31 -6.12 -17.07
CA TYR A 44 -10.88 -4.89 -17.60
C TYR A 44 -10.06 -3.65 -17.18
N GLY A 45 -10.14 -2.58 -17.97
CA GLY A 45 -9.62 -1.25 -17.66
C GLY A 45 -8.16 -1.27 -17.22
N SER A 46 -7.85 -0.68 -16.07
CA SER A 46 -6.48 -0.58 -15.55
C SER A 46 -5.82 -1.95 -15.28
N LEU A 47 -6.60 -2.95 -14.82
CA LEU A 47 -6.07 -4.33 -14.66
C LEU A 47 -5.57 -4.94 -15.98
N ALA A 48 -6.21 -4.63 -17.09
CA ALA A 48 -5.78 -5.09 -18.39
C ALA A 48 -4.66 -4.22 -18.97
N ALA A 49 -4.75 -2.89 -18.83
CA ALA A 49 -3.79 -1.94 -19.40
C ALA A 49 -2.37 -2.11 -18.85
N THR A 50 -2.23 -2.32 -17.54
CA THR A 50 -0.93 -2.45 -16.87
C THR A 50 -0.65 -3.87 -16.34
N GLY A 51 -1.61 -4.78 -16.50
CA GLY A 51 -1.59 -6.09 -15.85
C GLY A 51 -0.40 -6.98 -16.20
N LYS A 52 0.13 -6.89 -17.42
CA LYS A 52 1.34 -7.64 -17.81
C LYS A 52 2.56 -7.19 -17.01
N GLY A 53 2.75 -5.87 -16.86
CA GLY A 53 3.83 -5.28 -16.06
C GLY A 53 3.68 -5.57 -14.56
N HIS A 54 2.44 -5.69 -14.10
CA HIS A 54 2.11 -6.02 -12.70
C HIS A 54 1.97 -7.53 -12.44
N MET A 55 2.29 -8.39 -13.41
CA MET A 55 2.21 -9.86 -13.28
C MET A 55 0.80 -10.37 -12.92
N THR A 56 -0.26 -9.68 -13.30
CA THR A 56 -1.65 -10.03 -12.98
C THR A 56 -2.02 -11.42 -13.50
N ASN A 57 -1.70 -11.68 -14.76
CA ASN A 57 -1.92 -13.00 -15.37
C ASN A 57 -1.10 -14.09 -14.69
N VAL A 58 0.14 -13.82 -14.31
CA VAL A 58 1.00 -14.78 -13.63
C VAL A 58 0.37 -15.19 -12.30
N ALA A 59 -0.07 -14.21 -11.50
CA ALA A 59 -0.71 -14.45 -10.22
C ALA A 59 -1.99 -15.31 -10.32
N ILE A 60 -2.80 -15.11 -11.38
CA ILE A 60 -4.02 -15.91 -11.63
C ILE A 60 -3.66 -17.31 -12.13
N ILE A 61 -2.74 -17.39 -13.09
CA ILE A 61 -2.31 -18.66 -13.70
C ILE A 61 -1.68 -19.58 -12.66
N GLU A 62 -0.82 -19.07 -11.78
CA GLU A 62 -0.20 -19.87 -10.72
C GLU A 62 -1.22 -20.54 -9.79
N VAL A 63 -2.40 -19.93 -9.61
CA VAL A 63 -3.47 -20.50 -8.78
C VAL A 63 -4.33 -21.50 -9.54
N LEU A 64 -4.78 -21.15 -10.74
CA LEU A 64 -5.82 -21.90 -11.44
C LEU A 64 -5.24 -23.02 -12.32
N GLN A 65 -4.12 -22.77 -13.02
CA GLN A 65 -3.58 -23.71 -14.01
C GLN A 65 -3.11 -25.07 -13.45
N PRO A 66 -2.65 -25.20 -12.19
CA PRO A 66 -2.38 -26.50 -11.60
C PRO A 66 -3.62 -27.41 -11.48
N HIS A 67 -4.82 -26.82 -11.53
CA HIS A 67 -6.10 -27.55 -11.41
C HIS A 67 -6.76 -27.78 -12.77
N ALA A 68 -6.83 -26.74 -13.63
CA ALA A 68 -7.43 -26.84 -14.95
C ALA A 68 -6.87 -25.76 -15.89
N PRO A 69 -6.94 -25.93 -17.23
CA PRO A 69 -6.54 -24.90 -18.19
C PRO A 69 -7.21 -23.57 -17.92
N VAL A 70 -6.45 -22.47 -18.01
CA VAL A 70 -6.93 -21.11 -17.83
C VAL A 70 -6.62 -20.23 -19.05
N GLU A 71 -7.63 -19.48 -19.49
CA GLU A 71 -7.51 -18.47 -20.55
C GLU A 71 -7.62 -17.09 -19.94
N ILE A 72 -6.69 -16.17 -20.28
CA ILE A 72 -6.74 -14.76 -19.86
C ILE A 72 -7.16 -13.90 -21.06
N VAL A 73 -8.28 -13.18 -20.91
CA VAL A 73 -8.79 -12.22 -21.89
C VAL A 73 -8.49 -10.80 -21.41
N TRP A 74 -7.97 -9.95 -22.30
CA TRP A 74 -7.54 -8.59 -21.97
C TRP A 74 -8.46 -7.57 -22.65
N GLU A 75 -9.14 -6.74 -21.84
CA GLU A 75 -10.06 -5.70 -22.30
C GLU A 75 -9.69 -4.32 -21.71
N PRO A 76 -8.54 -3.74 -22.12
CA PRO A 76 -8.02 -2.51 -21.54
C PRO A 76 -8.87 -1.27 -21.83
N GLN A 77 -9.70 -1.30 -22.89
CA GLN A 77 -10.56 -0.18 -23.27
C GLN A 77 -11.95 -0.23 -22.61
N ILE A 78 -12.29 -1.33 -21.93
CA ILE A 78 -13.58 -1.49 -21.25
C ILE A 78 -13.43 -1.17 -19.78
N PHE A 79 -14.05 -0.10 -19.34
CA PHE A 79 -14.11 0.30 -17.93
C PHE A 79 -15.48 -0.05 -17.37
N LEU A 80 -15.53 -0.94 -16.39
CA LEU A 80 -16.77 -1.29 -15.71
C LEU A 80 -17.21 -0.14 -14.79
N PRO A 81 -18.53 0.15 -14.70
CA PRO A 81 -19.02 1.34 -13.99
C PRO A 81 -18.68 1.41 -12.52
N PHE A 82 -18.57 0.26 -11.84
CA PHE A 82 -18.35 0.19 -10.41
C PHE A 82 -16.91 0.57 -10.00
N HIS A 83 -15.89 0.07 -10.74
CA HIS A 83 -14.48 0.35 -10.43
C HIS A 83 -13.60 0.06 -11.66
N PRO A 84 -12.52 0.83 -11.91
CA PRO A 84 -11.62 0.63 -13.06
C PRO A 84 -10.85 -0.70 -13.05
N ASN A 85 -10.71 -1.35 -11.89
CA ASN A 85 -9.99 -2.63 -11.74
C ASN A 85 -10.98 -3.81 -11.66
N GLY A 86 -11.77 -4.01 -12.72
CA GLY A 86 -12.70 -5.12 -12.84
C GLY A 86 -12.05 -6.41 -13.35
N MET A 87 -12.54 -7.56 -12.90
CA MET A 87 -12.20 -8.87 -13.43
C MET A 87 -13.41 -9.80 -13.37
N LYS A 88 -13.56 -10.64 -14.39
CA LYS A 88 -14.65 -11.61 -14.51
C LYS A 88 -14.08 -13.02 -14.64
N PHE A 89 -14.44 -13.88 -13.71
CA PHE A 89 -14.08 -15.28 -13.69
C PHE A 89 -15.25 -16.11 -14.25
N VAL A 90 -14.91 -17.12 -15.05
CA VAL A 90 -15.87 -18.10 -15.62
C VAL A 90 -15.31 -19.49 -15.40
N ALA A 91 -16.10 -20.40 -14.84
CA ALA A 91 -15.81 -21.82 -14.70
C ALA A 91 -16.70 -22.64 -15.63
N LYS A 92 -16.12 -23.64 -16.31
CA LYS A 92 -16.83 -24.55 -17.23
C LYS A 92 -16.58 -26.00 -16.86
N ASN A 93 -17.58 -26.86 -17.10
CA ASN A 93 -17.45 -28.30 -16.94
C ASN A 93 -16.71 -28.97 -18.14
N ALA A 94 -16.51 -30.28 -18.08
CA ALA A 94 -15.84 -31.05 -19.15
C ALA A 94 -16.60 -31.06 -20.49
N ALA A 95 -17.91 -30.79 -20.49
CA ALA A 95 -18.72 -30.64 -21.70
C ALA A 95 -18.65 -29.20 -22.30
N GLY A 96 -18.01 -28.26 -21.58
CA GLY A 96 -17.92 -26.86 -21.97
C GLY A 96 -19.08 -26.00 -21.49
N ASP A 97 -20.01 -26.56 -20.72
CA ASP A 97 -21.13 -25.79 -20.16
C ASP A 97 -20.67 -24.89 -19.02
N LEU A 98 -21.33 -23.76 -18.87
CA LEU A 98 -21.08 -22.80 -17.80
C LEU A 98 -21.48 -23.39 -16.43
N LEU A 99 -20.54 -23.43 -15.50
CA LEU A 99 -20.79 -23.76 -14.09
C LEU A 99 -21.14 -22.49 -13.29
N ASP A 100 -20.32 -21.45 -13.40
CA ASP A 100 -20.51 -20.20 -12.70
C ASP A 100 -19.76 -19.05 -13.41
N GLU A 101 -20.24 -17.82 -13.19
CA GLU A 101 -19.51 -16.61 -13.54
C GLU A 101 -19.53 -15.62 -12.37
N TRP A 102 -18.39 -15.01 -12.11
CA TRP A 102 -18.21 -14.09 -11.00
C TRP A 102 -17.48 -12.84 -11.42
N THR A 103 -18.13 -11.68 -11.27
CA THR A 103 -17.51 -10.37 -11.48
C THR A 103 -17.10 -9.79 -10.14
N VAL A 104 -15.83 -9.42 -10.01
CA VAL A 104 -15.24 -8.90 -8.80
C VAL A 104 -14.25 -7.78 -9.13
N TYR A 105 -14.08 -6.87 -8.20
CA TYR A 105 -13.27 -5.66 -8.38
C TYR A 105 -12.16 -5.58 -7.34
N SER A 106 -10.98 -5.14 -7.76
CA SER A 106 -9.87 -4.81 -6.88
C SER A 106 -9.94 -3.34 -6.47
N ILE A 107 -10.32 -3.07 -5.24
CA ILE A 107 -10.58 -1.71 -4.71
C ILE A 107 -9.39 -1.10 -3.95
N GLY A 108 -8.16 -1.53 -4.25
CA GLY A 108 -6.93 -1.04 -3.63
C GLY A 108 -6.50 -1.84 -2.40
N GLY A 109 -5.19 -1.79 -2.10
CA GLY A 109 -4.60 -2.48 -0.95
C GLY A 109 -4.77 -4.01 -0.93
N GLY A 110 -5.14 -4.65 -2.06
CA GLY A 110 -5.45 -6.07 -2.13
C GLY A 110 -6.87 -6.44 -1.68
N ALA A 111 -7.76 -5.47 -1.50
CA ALA A 111 -9.16 -5.68 -1.16
C ALA A 111 -9.99 -6.03 -2.40
N LEU A 112 -11.02 -6.87 -2.21
CA LEU A 112 -11.98 -7.25 -3.23
C LEU A 112 -13.37 -6.69 -2.89
N ALA A 113 -14.15 -6.31 -3.91
CA ALA A 113 -15.54 -5.91 -3.80
C ALA A 113 -16.39 -6.55 -4.90
N GLU A 114 -17.66 -6.78 -4.61
CA GLU A 114 -18.68 -7.25 -5.57
C GLU A 114 -19.74 -6.15 -5.77
N GLU A 115 -20.32 -6.09 -6.95
CA GLU A 115 -21.46 -5.22 -7.25
C GLU A 115 -22.77 -5.87 -6.80
N LYS A 116 -22.96 -6.01 -5.47
CA LYS A 116 -24.23 -6.43 -4.89
C LYS A 116 -24.69 -5.36 -3.89
N ASP A 117 -25.83 -4.72 -4.21
CA ASP A 117 -26.60 -3.80 -3.34
C ASP A 117 -25.79 -2.75 -2.55
N GLY A 118 -25.04 -1.91 -3.30
CA GLY A 118 -24.25 -0.80 -2.74
C GLY A 118 -22.96 -1.26 -2.08
N ALA A 119 -21.86 -1.11 -2.78
CA ALA A 119 -20.46 -1.20 -2.35
C ALA A 119 -20.19 -2.00 -1.05
N GLN A 120 -20.25 -3.32 -1.11
CA GLN A 120 -19.80 -4.17 -0.01
C GLN A 120 -18.53 -4.93 -0.41
N SER A 121 -17.42 -4.60 0.27
CA SER A 121 -16.28 -5.50 0.32
C SER A 121 -16.74 -6.82 0.93
N VAL A 122 -16.21 -7.94 0.42
CA VAL A 122 -16.40 -9.28 1.00
C VAL A 122 -16.29 -9.20 2.52
N ASN A 123 -17.39 -9.48 3.21
CA ASN A 123 -17.68 -9.45 4.65
C ASN A 123 -16.46 -9.33 5.61
N THR A 124 -15.95 -8.13 5.81
CA THR A 124 -15.09 -7.83 6.95
C THR A 124 -15.89 -6.91 7.88
N PRO A 125 -16.11 -7.27 9.15
CA PRO A 125 -16.89 -6.46 10.08
C PRO A 125 -16.24 -5.09 10.32
N GLU A 126 -17.06 -4.10 10.63
CA GLU A 126 -16.56 -2.82 11.12
C GLU A 126 -16.06 -2.98 12.55
N VAL A 127 -14.88 -2.43 12.81
CA VAL A 127 -14.17 -2.51 14.09
C VAL A 127 -14.19 -1.16 14.81
N TYR A 128 -14.06 -0.07 14.02
CA TYR A 128 -13.97 1.28 14.56
C TYR A 128 -15.23 2.07 14.26
N GLU A 129 -15.82 2.65 15.31
CA GLU A 129 -17.00 3.52 15.21
C GLU A 129 -16.67 4.95 14.75
N MET A 130 -15.50 5.47 15.16
CA MET A 130 -15.02 6.79 14.73
C MET A 130 -14.31 6.70 13.39
N ASN A 131 -14.63 7.60 12.48
CA ASN A 131 -14.13 7.57 11.10
C ASN A 131 -13.20 8.75 10.77
N HIS A 132 -13.10 9.75 11.64
CA HIS A 132 -12.26 10.93 11.47
C HIS A 132 -11.19 11.01 12.56
N LEU A 133 -10.01 11.51 12.20
CA LEU A 133 -8.92 11.63 13.16
C LEU A 133 -9.24 12.65 14.26
N SER A 134 -9.98 13.70 13.92
CA SER A 134 -10.46 14.69 14.89
C SER A 134 -11.36 14.10 15.99
N GLU A 135 -12.20 13.12 15.66
CA GLU A 135 -13.02 12.40 16.64
C GLU A 135 -12.14 11.58 17.60
N ILE A 136 -11.15 10.88 17.04
CA ILE A 136 -10.21 10.05 17.81
C ILE A 136 -9.28 10.94 18.65
N LEU A 137 -8.85 12.09 18.12
CA LEU A 137 -8.10 13.10 18.87
C LEU A 137 -8.89 13.57 20.10
N GLY A 138 -10.19 13.90 19.93
CA GLY A 138 -11.07 14.27 21.04
C GLY A 138 -11.22 13.13 22.07
N TRP A 139 -11.21 11.88 21.64
CA TRP A 139 -11.16 10.72 22.53
C TRP A 139 -9.83 10.66 23.30
N CYS A 140 -8.69 10.88 22.62
CA CYS A 140 -7.37 10.92 23.25
C CYS A 140 -7.31 12.00 24.34
N GLU A 141 -7.79 13.20 24.05
CA GLU A 141 -7.82 14.32 25.00
C GLU A 141 -8.68 14.04 26.23
N LYS A 142 -9.89 13.47 26.01
CA LYS A 142 -10.82 13.13 27.11
C LYS A 142 -10.30 12.01 28.01
N THR A 143 -9.57 11.05 27.44
CA THR A 143 -9.13 9.87 28.19
C THR A 143 -7.69 9.96 28.69
N GLY A 144 -6.89 10.91 28.20
CA GLY A 144 -5.46 11.00 28.45
C GLY A 144 -4.65 9.89 27.80
N ARG A 145 -5.19 9.28 26.74
CA ARG A 145 -4.60 8.14 26.02
C ARG A 145 -4.11 8.55 24.62
N ASN A 146 -3.39 7.64 23.95
CA ASN A 146 -2.85 7.81 22.62
C ASN A 146 -3.60 6.99 21.56
N TYR A 147 -3.34 7.23 20.28
CA TYR A 147 -3.97 6.55 19.15
C TYR A 147 -3.78 5.02 19.18
N TRP A 148 -2.60 4.51 19.54
CA TRP A 148 -2.36 3.07 19.65
C TRP A 148 -3.21 2.41 20.76
N GLU A 149 -3.61 3.17 21.79
CA GLU A 149 -4.50 2.68 22.86
C GLU A 149 -5.95 2.63 22.40
N TYR A 150 -6.35 3.55 21.50
CA TYR A 150 -7.64 3.47 20.82
C TYR A 150 -7.71 2.20 19.93
N VAL A 151 -6.64 1.92 19.17
CA VAL A 151 -6.53 0.67 18.40
C VAL A 151 -6.64 -0.55 19.32
N LYS A 152 -5.89 -0.56 20.42
CA LYS A 152 -5.92 -1.65 21.42
C LYS A 152 -7.30 -1.92 21.99
N GLU A 153 -8.10 -0.87 22.17
CA GLU A 153 -9.45 -0.98 22.74
C GLU A 153 -10.47 -1.51 21.74
N ARG A 154 -10.27 -1.30 20.43
CA ARG A 154 -11.22 -1.62 19.37
C ARG A 154 -10.91 -2.91 18.62
N GLU A 155 -9.65 -3.24 18.45
CA GLU A 155 -9.23 -4.45 17.74
C GLU A 155 -9.35 -5.69 18.64
N GLU A 156 -9.45 -6.85 18.01
CA GLU A 156 -9.36 -8.13 18.69
C GLU A 156 -7.98 -8.36 19.31
N SER A 157 -7.89 -9.22 20.32
CA SER A 157 -6.66 -9.44 21.09
C SER A 157 -5.47 -9.94 20.27
N ASP A 158 -5.72 -10.61 19.13
CA ASP A 158 -4.72 -11.14 18.21
C ASP A 158 -4.03 -10.06 17.35
N ILE A 159 -4.49 -8.80 17.42
CA ILE A 159 -3.88 -7.72 16.65
C ILE A 159 -2.38 -7.56 16.94
N TRP A 160 -1.96 -7.79 18.19
CA TRP A 160 -0.56 -7.64 18.56
C TRP A 160 0.33 -8.73 17.99
N ASP A 161 -0.16 -9.97 17.94
CA ASP A 161 0.52 -11.10 17.30
C ASP A 161 0.61 -10.85 15.78
N TYR A 162 -0.48 -10.36 15.18
CA TYR A 162 -0.49 -9.96 13.78
C TYR A 162 0.52 -8.85 13.47
N LEU A 163 0.55 -7.77 14.26
CA LEU A 163 1.52 -6.69 14.09
C LEU A 163 2.96 -7.15 14.33
N ALA A 164 3.19 -8.14 15.21
CA ALA A 164 4.50 -8.74 15.40
C ALA A 164 4.96 -9.51 14.15
N GLU A 165 4.06 -10.25 13.50
CA GLU A 165 4.32 -10.91 12.21
C GLU A 165 4.56 -9.88 11.09
N VAL A 166 3.74 -8.84 11.01
CA VAL A 166 3.92 -7.70 10.09
C VAL A 166 5.33 -7.10 10.25
N TRP A 167 5.72 -6.79 11.48
CA TRP A 167 7.04 -6.21 11.75
C TRP A 167 8.19 -7.15 11.41
N LYS A 168 8.06 -8.42 11.73
CA LYS A 168 9.03 -9.46 11.35
C LYS A 168 9.21 -9.49 9.84
N THR A 169 8.12 -9.56 9.09
CA THR A 169 8.13 -9.61 7.61
C THR A 169 8.73 -8.34 7.00
N MET A 170 8.40 -7.16 7.56
CA MET A 170 9.01 -5.89 7.14
C MET A 170 10.53 -5.90 7.31
N ARG A 171 11.04 -6.36 8.45
CA ARG A 171 12.49 -6.49 8.70
C ARG A 171 13.17 -7.48 7.77
N GLU A 172 12.52 -8.60 7.50
CA GLU A 172 13.04 -9.63 6.59
C GLU A 172 13.11 -9.13 5.16
N SER A 173 12.10 -8.37 4.69
CA SER A 173 12.13 -7.77 3.35
C SER A 173 13.26 -6.76 3.19
N ILE A 174 13.53 -5.94 4.22
CA ILE A 174 14.68 -5.03 4.21
C ILE A 174 16.00 -5.82 4.09
N ARG A 175 16.17 -6.87 4.90
CA ARG A 175 17.42 -7.68 4.87
C ARG A 175 17.64 -8.32 3.51
N ARG A 176 16.62 -8.99 2.97
CA ARG A 176 16.71 -9.61 1.63
C ARG A 176 17.05 -8.59 0.56
N GLY A 177 16.39 -7.42 0.57
CA GLY A 177 16.64 -6.38 -0.42
C GLY A 177 18.02 -5.73 -0.31
N LEU A 178 18.59 -5.63 0.90
CA LEU A 178 19.97 -5.15 1.10
C LEU A 178 21.03 -6.15 0.62
N ASP A 179 20.74 -7.45 0.72
CA ASP A 179 21.64 -8.52 0.28
C ASP A 179 21.51 -8.83 -1.23
N ALA A 180 20.42 -8.35 -1.87
CA ALA A 180 20.12 -8.63 -3.26
C ALA A 180 20.82 -7.64 -4.21
N GLU A 181 21.45 -8.15 -5.24
CA GLU A 181 22.12 -7.40 -6.30
C GLU A 181 21.55 -7.73 -7.68
N GLY A 182 22.05 -7.09 -8.73
CA GLY A 182 21.70 -7.37 -10.11
C GLY A 182 20.64 -6.42 -10.68
N VAL A 183 19.73 -6.96 -11.49
CA VAL A 183 18.74 -6.22 -12.29
C VAL A 183 17.33 -6.66 -11.89
N LEU A 184 16.43 -5.70 -11.80
CA LEU A 184 15.02 -5.95 -11.55
C LEU A 184 14.36 -6.61 -12.78
N PRO A 185 13.33 -7.44 -12.59
CA PRO A 185 12.60 -8.04 -13.71
C PRO A 185 11.87 -7.00 -14.56
N GLY A 186 11.65 -7.31 -15.84
CA GLY A 186 10.94 -6.46 -16.79
C GLY A 186 11.87 -5.71 -17.75
N GLN A 187 11.26 -4.99 -18.69
CA GLN A 187 11.95 -4.41 -19.84
C GLN A 187 12.82 -3.17 -19.54
N LEU A 188 12.68 -2.58 -18.34
CA LEU A 188 13.47 -1.41 -17.94
C LEU A 188 14.93 -1.77 -17.57
N HIS A 189 15.23 -3.01 -17.30
CA HIS A 189 16.56 -3.48 -16.87
C HIS A 189 17.15 -2.63 -15.74
N LEU A 190 16.30 -2.16 -14.83
CA LEU A 190 16.71 -1.26 -13.75
C LEU A 190 17.61 -2.00 -12.76
N ARG A 191 18.80 -1.46 -12.49
CA ARG A 191 19.71 -2.05 -11.50
C ARG A 191 19.20 -1.83 -10.08
N ARG A 192 19.32 -2.83 -9.22
CA ARG A 192 19.14 -2.71 -7.78
C ARG A 192 20.15 -1.73 -7.21
N LYS A 193 19.71 -0.85 -6.33
CA LYS A 193 20.50 0.24 -5.74
C LYS A 193 20.64 0.12 -4.22
N ALA A 194 19.76 -0.63 -3.55
CA ALA A 194 19.67 -0.68 -2.09
C ALA A 194 21.00 -1.03 -1.43
N SER A 195 21.65 -2.12 -1.85
CA SER A 195 22.96 -2.56 -1.33
C SER A 195 24.03 -1.47 -1.49
N SER A 196 24.16 -0.90 -2.70
CA SER A 196 25.16 0.13 -2.95
C SER A 196 24.91 1.43 -2.16
N TYR A 197 23.64 1.81 -1.96
CA TYR A 197 23.26 2.95 -1.11
C TYR A 197 23.62 2.70 0.35
N TYR A 198 23.34 1.49 0.86
CA TYR A 198 23.70 1.08 2.21
C TYR A 198 25.20 1.19 2.48
N ILE A 199 26.02 0.62 1.58
CA ILE A 199 27.48 0.66 1.69
C ILE A 199 27.98 2.10 1.67
N LYS A 200 27.52 2.92 0.73
CA LYS A 200 27.90 4.34 0.63
C LYS A 200 27.47 5.13 1.86
N ALA A 201 26.21 4.95 2.31
CA ALA A 201 25.69 5.64 3.49
C ALA A 201 26.51 5.33 4.73
N SER A 202 26.95 4.08 4.90
CA SER A 202 27.76 3.66 6.04
C SER A 202 29.12 4.37 6.13
N GLY A 203 29.64 4.89 5.03
CA GLY A 203 30.88 5.66 4.95
C GLY A 203 30.73 7.17 5.19
N TYR A 204 29.51 7.70 5.28
CA TYR A 204 29.26 9.13 5.47
C TYR A 204 29.26 9.54 6.96
N LYS A 205 29.39 10.85 7.21
CA LYS A 205 29.19 11.44 8.54
C LYS A 205 27.73 11.29 8.99
N ALA A 206 27.50 11.25 10.30
CA ALA A 206 26.20 10.93 10.90
C ALA A 206 25.00 11.69 10.31
N SER A 207 25.15 12.98 9.95
CA SER A 207 24.07 13.79 9.37
C SER A 207 23.59 13.32 7.99
N LEU A 208 24.50 12.89 7.13
CA LEU A 208 24.17 12.34 5.80
C LEU A 208 23.95 10.84 5.85
N GLN A 209 24.63 10.13 6.76
CA GLN A 209 24.47 8.69 6.97
C GLN A 209 23.02 8.32 7.26
N SER A 210 22.38 9.01 8.21
CA SER A 210 20.98 8.76 8.58
C SER A 210 20.05 8.80 7.38
N ARG A 211 20.13 9.84 6.55
CA ARG A 211 19.30 9.99 5.34
C ARG A 211 19.61 8.92 4.29
N GLY A 212 20.87 8.62 4.06
CA GLY A 212 21.31 7.57 3.12
C GLY A 212 20.84 6.16 3.54
N LEU A 213 20.86 5.86 4.85
CA LEU A 213 20.34 4.60 5.39
C LEU A 213 18.82 4.48 5.20
N VAL A 214 18.06 5.54 5.47
CA VAL A 214 16.59 5.54 5.22
C VAL A 214 16.29 5.28 3.75
N PHE A 215 17.02 5.95 2.83
CA PHE A 215 16.88 5.67 1.40
C PHE A 215 17.16 4.19 1.09
N SER A 216 18.26 3.63 1.60
CA SER A 216 18.64 2.26 1.30
C SER A 216 17.60 1.24 1.79
N TYR A 217 17.00 1.46 2.95
CA TYR A 217 15.95 0.58 3.51
C TYR A 217 14.65 0.65 2.68
N ALA A 218 14.24 1.86 2.26
CA ALA A 218 13.07 2.02 1.41
C ALA A 218 13.28 1.40 0.02
N LEU A 219 14.47 1.60 -0.57
CA LEU A 219 14.87 0.95 -1.82
C LEU A 219 14.86 -0.57 -1.67
N ALA A 220 15.39 -1.12 -0.58
CA ALA A 220 15.46 -2.56 -0.35
C ALA A 220 14.07 -3.22 -0.42
N VAL A 221 13.10 -2.69 0.31
CA VAL A 221 11.72 -3.22 0.31
C VAL A 221 11.05 -3.03 -1.05
N SER A 222 11.24 -1.86 -1.69
CA SER A 222 10.63 -1.57 -2.99
C SER A 222 11.20 -2.44 -4.11
N GLU A 223 12.50 -2.74 -4.07
CA GLU A 223 13.16 -3.65 -5.01
C GLU A 223 12.75 -5.11 -4.79
N GLU A 224 12.56 -5.53 -3.54
CA GLU A 224 11.95 -6.83 -3.21
C GLU A 224 10.53 -6.93 -3.76
N ASN A 225 9.71 -5.89 -3.54
CA ASN A 225 8.37 -5.82 -4.11
C ASN A 225 8.37 -5.97 -5.63
N ALA A 226 9.22 -5.20 -6.33
CA ALA A 226 9.35 -5.23 -7.79
C ALA A 226 9.82 -6.59 -8.34
N SER A 227 10.45 -7.40 -7.50
CA SER A 227 10.97 -8.72 -7.85
C SER A 227 10.04 -9.88 -7.43
N GLY A 228 8.82 -9.58 -6.95
CA GLY A 228 7.89 -10.60 -6.49
C GLY A 228 8.24 -11.20 -5.12
N GLY A 229 9.08 -10.52 -4.34
CA GLY A 229 9.40 -10.92 -2.97
C GLY A 229 8.22 -10.71 -2.01
N VAL A 230 8.25 -11.40 -0.87
CA VAL A 230 7.25 -11.24 0.19
C VAL A 230 7.47 -9.91 0.91
N ILE A 231 6.44 -9.07 0.89
CA ILE A 231 6.42 -7.75 1.55
C ILE A 231 5.14 -7.59 2.37
N VAL A 232 5.03 -6.47 3.06
CA VAL A 232 3.79 -6.04 3.70
C VAL A 232 3.30 -4.77 3.02
N THR A 233 2.02 -4.71 2.66
CA THR A 233 1.41 -3.45 2.21
C THR A 233 1.40 -2.42 3.33
N ALA A 234 1.66 -1.13 2.99
CA ALA A 234 1.59 -0.03 3.95
C ALA A 234 1.38 1.33 3.25
N PRO A 235 0.17 1.66 2.75
CA PRO A 235 -1.03 0.82 2.71
C PRO A 235 -1.11 -0.10 1.48
N THR A 236 -0.23 0.06 0.46
CA THR A 236 -0.20 -0.71 -0.79
C THR A 236 1.17 -1.31 -1.05
N CYS A 237 1.30 -2.19 -2.05
CA CYS A 237 2.60 -2.67 -2.52
C CYS A 237 3.45 -1.53 -3.10
N GLY A 238 2.84 -0.61 -3.86
CA GLY A 238 3.54 0.51 -4.49
C GLY A 238 4.20 1.47 -3.50
N SER A 239 3.77 1.46 -2.23
CA SER A 239 4.30 2.29 -1.15
C SER A 239 4.88 1.50 0.03
N CYS A 240 5.10 0.20 -0.14
CA CYS A 240 5.48 -0.73 0.94
C CYS A 240 6.84 -0.47 1.57
N GLY A 241 7.68 0.36 0.96
CA GLY A 241 9.02 0.68 1.45
C GLY A 241 9.06 1.79 2.50
N VAL A 242 8.04 2.66 2.58
CA VAL A 242 8.07 3.88 3.40
C VAL A 242 8.04 3.59 4.90
N VAL A 243 6.97 2.95 5.37
CA VAL A 243 6.77 2.66 6.80
C VAL A 243 7.89 1.79 7.37
N PRO A 244 8.25 0.64 6.73
CA PRO A 244 9.30 -0.21 7.28
C PRO A 244 10.67 0.48 7.30
N ALA A 245 11.01 1.30 6.30
CA ALA A 245 12.29 2.02 6.29
C ALA A 245 12.43 2.99 7.46
N VAL A 246 11.39 3.79 7.71
CA VAL A 246 11.37 4.74 8.82
C VAL A 246 11.47 4.03 10.16
N LEU A 247 10.62 3.04 10.39
CA LEU A 247 10.60 2.31 11.67
C LEU A 247 11.90 1.51 11.91
N TYR A 248 12.44 0.87 10.88
CA TYR A 248 13.69 0.13 10.99
C TYR A 248 14.87 1.04 11.27
N HIS A 249 14.94 2.20 10.59
CA HIS A 249 15.95 3.21 10.86
C HIS A 249 15.88 3.72 12.30
N LEU A 250 14.68 4.07 12.77
CA LEU A 250 14.50 4.58 14.13
C LEU A 250 14.78 3.50 15.19
N GLN A 251 14.35 2.25 14.95
CA GLN A 251 14.68 1.15 15.85
C GLN A 251 16.20 0.96 15.99
N LYS A 252 16.94 1.00 14.86
CA LYS A 252 18.39 0.81 14.86
C LYS A 252 19.15 1.98 15.45
N SER A 253 18.74 3.22 15.14
CA SER A 253 19.47 4.43 15.55
C SER A 253 19.12 4.92 16.96
N ARG A 254 17.97 4.52 17.52
CA ARG A 254 17.45 4.95 18.82
C ARG A 254 17.16 3.79 19.78
N GLU A 255 17.46 2.56 19.36
CA GLU A 255 17.27 1.34 20.17
C GLU A 255 15.85 1.17 20.75
N PHE A 256 14.83 1.60 19.97
CA PHE A 256 13.44 1.39 20.38
C PHE A 256 13.10 -0.10 20.46
N SER A 257 12.43 -0.49 21.55
CA SER A 257 11.97 -1.87 21.75
C SER A 257 10.91 -2.28 20.71
N ASP A 258 10.79 -3.58 20.44
CA ASP A 258 9.74 -4.11 19.54
C ASP A 258 8.35 -3.67 20.00
N THR A 259 8.06 -3.65 21.31
CA THR A 259 6.78 -3.17 21.84
C THR A 259 6.46 -1.73 21.41
N ARG A 260 7.46 -0.83 21.41
CA ARG A 260 7.26 0.56 20.95
C ARG A 260 7.00 0.62 19.44
N ILE A 261 7.70 -0.21 18.67
CA ILE A 261 7.48 -0.33 17.22
C ILE A 261 6.08 -0.85 16.90
N LEU A 262 5.59 -1.89 17.61
CA LEU A 262 4.24 -2.41 17.40
C LEU A 262 3.16 -1.36 17.71
N ARG A 263 3.33 -0.57 18.77
CA ARG A 263 2.44 0.57 19.07
C ARG A 263 2.48 1.64 17.98
N ALA A 264 3.65 1.92 17.43
CA ALA A 264 3.79 2.85 16.31
C ALA A 264 3.15 2.31 15.01
N LEU A 265 3.25 1.00 14.74
CA LEU A 265 2.51 0.35 13.65
C LEU A 265 1.00 0.43 13.84
N ALA A 266 0.50 0.27 15.08
CA ALA A 266 -0.92 0.41 15.37
C ALA A 266 -1.42 1.82 15.02
N THR A 267 -0.70 2.87 15.43
CA THR A 267 -1.02 4.26 15.05
C THR A 267 -0.92 4.48 13.54
N ALA A 268 0.15 4.02 12.90
CA ALA A 268 0.29 4.13 11.45
C ALA A 268 -0.85 3.45 10.70
N GLY A 269 -1.23 2.24 11.12
CA GLY A 269 -2.38 1.52 10.54
C GLY A 269 -3.69 2.27 10.68
N LEU A 270 -3.93 2.92 11.82
CA LEU A 270 -5.09 3.76 12.04
C LEU A 270 -5.13 4.95 11.07
N ILE A 271 -4.01 5.66 10.90
CA ILE A 271 -3.89 6.77 9.92
C ILE A 271 -4.22 6.29 8.51
N GLY A 272 -3.60 5.20 8.05
CA GLY A 272 -3.89 4.62 6.74
C GLY A 272 -5.34 4.19 6.56
N ASN A 273 -5.96 3.69 7.64
CA ASN A 273 -7.35 3.24 7.63
C ASN A 273 -8.34 4.42 7.50
N ILE A 274 -8.05 5.55 8.13
CA ILE A 274 -8.84 6.79 8.00
C ILE A 274 -8.79 7.31 6.56
N VAL A 275 -7.61 7.30 5.93
CA VAL A 275 -7.48 7.68 4.51
C VAL A 275 -8.26 6.72 3.60
N LYS A 276 -8.14 5.41 3.83
CA LYS A 276 -8.88 4.39 3.09
C LYS A 276 -10.38 4.57 3.19
N GLN A 277 -10.88 4.93 4.37
CA GLN A 277 -12.31 5.10 4.65
C GLN A 277 -12.90 6.35 4.00
N ASN A 278 -12.20 7.48 4.09
CA ASN A 278 -12.76 8.80 3.72
C ASN A 278 -12.33 9.27 2.33
N ALA A 279 -11.28 8.66 1.76
CA ALA A 279 -10.79 8.96 0.42
C ALA A 279 -10.53 7.66 -0.36
N SER A 280 -9.29 7.38 -0.72
CA SER A 280 -8.85 6.14 -1.35
C SER A 280 -7.37 5.89 -1.06
N ILE A 281 -6.95 4.62 -1.11
CA ILE A 281 -5.54 4.21 -1.12
C ILE A 281 -5.14 3.60 -2.47
N SER A 282 -5.96 3.78 -3.51
CA SER A 282 -5.75 3.21 -4.85
C SER A 282 -5.12 4.22 -5.79
N GLY A 283 -4.00 3.88 -6.42
CA GLY A 283 -3.37 4.68 -7.47
C GLY A 283 -4.27 4.86 -8.70
N ALA A 284 -5.08 3.85 -9.02
CA ALA A 284 -6.02 3.88 -10.12
C ALA A 284 -7.22 4.83 -9.87
N GLU A 285 -7.56 5.10 -8.61
CA GLU A 285 -8.64 6.04 -8.26
C GLU A 285 -8.12 7.46 -8.05
N ALA A 286 -7.04 7.62 -7.28
CA ALA A 286 -6.63 8.93 -6.78
C ALA A 286 -5.15 9.27 -7.05
N GLY A 287 -4.44 8.50 -7.87
CA GLY A 287 -3.03 8.72 -8.13
C GLY A 287 -2.12 8.28 -6.97
N CYS A 288 -0.81 8.52 -7.11
CA CYS A 288 0.18 8.13 -6.11
C CYS A 288 0.08 8.90 -4.77
N GLN A 289 -0.64 10.03 -4.73
CA GLN A 289 -0.95 10.71 -3.46
C GLN A 289 -1.69 9.76 -2.50
N ALA A 290 -2.56 8.88 -3.03
CA ALA A 290 -3.29 7.88 -2.26
C ALA A 290 -2.40 6.77 -1.70
N GLU A 291 -1.37 6.39 -2.41
CA GLU A 291 -0.43 5.32 -2.01
C GLU A 291 0.74 5.87 -1.19
N VAL A 292 1.62 6.63 -1.85
CA VAL A 292 2.86 7.15 -1.28
C VAL A 292 2.59 8.27 -0.28
N GLY A 293 1.61 9.15 -0.55
CA GLY A 293 1.21 10.21 0.38
C GLY A 293 0.66 9.62 1.68
N THR A 294 -0.23 8.62 1.58
CA THR A 294 -0.74 7.91 2.75
C THR A 294 0.38 7.20 3.51
N ALA A 295 1.29 6.51 2.83
CA ALA A 295 2.42 5.84 3.47
C ALA A 295 3.34 6.83 4.21
N CYS A 296 3.60 8.01 3.63
CA CYS A 296 4.36 9.07 4.28
C CYS A 296 3.65 9.56 5.54
N SER A 297 2.33 9.80 5.47
CA SER A 297 1.51 10.20 6.61
C SER A 297 1.55 9.15 7.74
N MET A 298 1.37 7.88 7.41
CA MET A 298 1.48 6.75 8.34
C MET A 298 2.84 6.72 9.04
N ALA A 299 3.92 6.85 8.28
CA ALA A 299 5.28 6.82 8.80
C ALA A 299 5.62 8.05 9.65
N SER A 300 5.08 9.23 9.28
CA SER A 300 5.26 10.48 10.02
C SER A 300 4.62 10.41 11.42
N ALA A 301 3.37 9.94 11.48
CA ALA A 301 2.65 9.72 12.74
C ALA A 301 3.37 8.70 13.63
N ALA A 302 3.79 7.57 13.06
CA ALA A 302 4.53 6.53 13.78
C ALA A 302 5.85 7.05 14.34
N ALA A 303 6.61 7.81 13.56
CA ALA A 303 7.86 8.42 13.98
C ALA A 303 7.63 9.41 15.12
N ASN A 304 6.64 10.29 14.98
CA ASN A 304 6.34 11.29 16.01
C ASN A 304 5.92 10.64 17.34
N GLN A 305 5.11 9.57 17.29
CA GLN A 305 4.78 8.79 18.49
C GLN A 305 6.01 8.15 19.13
N LEU A 306 6.95 7.62 18.37
CA LEU A 306 8.18 7.02 18.91
C LEU A 306 9.03 8.05 19.68
N PHE A 307 9.03 9.30 19.23
CA PHE A 307 9.70 10.41 19.92
C PHE A 307 8.89 11.01 21.07
N GLY A 308 7.70 10.50 21.36
CA GLY A 308 6.88 10.92 22.50
C GLY A 308 6.01 12.14 22.22
N GLY A 309 5.69 12.40 20.95
CA GLY A 309 4.77 13.48 20.57
C GLY A 309 3.38 13.36 21.20
N SER A 310 2.76 14.48 21.47
CA SER A 310 1.37 14.54 21.91
C SER A 310 0.41 14.07 20.79
N PRO A 311 -0.81 13.66 21.09
CA PRO A 311 -1.79 13.32 20.06
C PRO A 311 -1.97 14.41 18.98
N THR A 312 -1.93 15.69 19.35
CA THR A 312 -1.97 16.82 18.40
C THR A 312 -0.73 16.91 17.52
N GLN A 313 0.46 16.66 18.06
CA GLN A 313 1.71 16.61 17.27
C GLN A 313 1.75 15.42 16.32
N ILE A 314 1.21 14.26 16.75
CA ILE A 314 1.10 13.04 15.91
C ILE A 314 0.14 13.30 14.74
N GLU A 315 -1.00 13.94 15.00
CA GLU A 315 -1.97 14.34 13.96
C GLU A 315 -1.32 15.33 12.99
N TYR A 316 -0.61 16.34 13.48
CA TYR A 316 0.08 17.30 12.64
C TYR A 316 1.19 16.66 11.78
N ALA A 317 1.95 15.70 12.33
CA ALA A 317 2.92 14.93 11.54
C ALA A 317 2.25 14.15 10.41
N ALA A 318 1.10 13.52 10.69
CA ALA A 318 0.31 12.80 9.69
C ALA A 318 -0.21 13.74 8.59
N GLU A 319 -0.73 14.89 8.98
CA GLU A 319 -1.22 15.93 8.08
C GLU A 319 -0.11 16.39 7.12
N MET A 320 1.04 16.82 7.64
CA MET A 320 2.20 17.23 6.86
C MET A 320 2.68 16.15 5.88
N GLY A 321 2.67 14.89 6.32
CA GLY A 321 3.05 13.77 5.48
C GLY A 321 2.13 13.59 4.27
N LEU A 322 0.85 13.86 4.39
CA LEU A 322 -0.13 13.74 3.30
C LEU A 322 -0.20 15.02 2.44
N GLU A 323 -0.28 16.19 3.08
CA GLU A 323 -0.41 17.50 2.42
C GLU A 323 0.64 17.68 1.31
N HIS A 324 1.90 17.37 1.61
CA HIS A 324 3.02 17.55 0.71
C HIS A 324 3.13 16.51 -0.42
N HIS A 325 2.13 15.63 -0.52
CA HIS A 325 1.99 14.65 -1.61
C HIS A 325 0.71 14.87 -2.45
N LEU A 326 -0.09 15.91 -2.14
CA LEU A 326 -1.29 16.23 -2.91
C LEU A 326 -0.93 16.51 -4.39
N GLY A 327 -1.78 16.02 -5.30
CA GLY A 327 -1.59 16.17 -6.75
C GLY A 327 -0.60 15.19 -7.39
N MET A 328 -0.04 14.25 -6.64
CA MET A 328 0.93 13.27 -7.18
C MET A 328 0.24 12.27 -8.11
N THR A 329 0.66 12.25 -9.38
CA THR A 329 0.18 11.35 -10.43
C THR A 329 0.62 9.91 -10.21
N CYS A 330 -0.05 8.93 -10.83
CA CYS A 330 0.38 7.53 -10.92
C CYS A 330 0.60 7.18 -12.40
N ASP A 331 1.84 7.26 -12.83
CA ASP A 331 2.26 7.13 -14.23
C ASP A 331 3.51 6.20 -14.34
N PRO A 332 3.36 4.90 -13.94
CA PRO A 332 4.49 3.97 -13.92
C PRO A 332 4.99 3.67 -15.34
N VAL A 333 6.29 3.84 -15.54
CA VAL A 333 6.94 3.58 -16.82
C VAL A 333 6.82 2.09 -17.18
N CYS A 334 6.38 1.81 -18.38
CA CYS A 334 6.12 0.44 -18.88
C CYS A 334 5.11 -0.35 -18.02
N GLY A 335 4.29 0.31 -17.23
CA GLY A 335 3.39 -0.35 -16.28
C GLY A 335 4.09 -1.09 -15.13
N LEU A 336 5.36 -0.81 -14.89
CA LEU A 336 6.17 -1.48 -13.86
C LEU A 336 6.19 -0.67 -12.57
N VAL A 337 6.00 -1.34 -11.41
CA VAL A 337 6.14 -0.70 -10.09
C VAL A 337 7.63 -0.47 -9.76
N GLN A 338 8.30 0.28 -10.64
CA GLN A 338 9.74 0.56 -10.60
C GLN A 338 10.04 2.05 -10.73
N ILE A 339 9.74 2.67 -11.86
CA ILE A 339 9.90 4.11 -12.09
C ILE A 339 8.51 4.74 -12.22
N PRO A 340 8.19 5.74 -11.39
CA PRO A 340 8.99 6.37 -10.32
C PRO A 340 8.82 5.74 -8.94
N CYS A 341 8.10 4.64 -8.80
CA CYS A 341 7.61 4.08 -7.52
C CYS A 341 8.74 3.82 -6.51
N ILE A 342 9.83 3.17 -6.91
CA ILE A 342 10.95 2.82 -6.03
C ILE A 342 11.57 4.08 -5.42
N GLU A 343 11.82 5.09 -6.23
CA GLU A 343 12.43 6.35 -5.78
C GLU A 343 11.47 7.18 -4.93
N ARG A 344 10.17 7.18 -5.26
CA ARG A 344 9.13 7.84 -4.46
C ARG A 344 9.07 7.29 -3.03
N ASN A 345 9.25 5.97 -2.84
CA ASN A 345 9.32 5.37 -1.50
C ASN A 345 10.50 5.92 -0.70
N ALA A 346 11.68 6.03 -1.29
CA ALA A 346 12.86 6.56 -0.61
C ALA A 346 12.67 8.03 -0.20
N TYR A 347 12.15 8.86 -1.10
CA TYR A 347 11.89 10.26 -0.81
C TYR A 347 10.78 10.44 0.24
N ALA A 348 9.71 9.66 0.17
CA ALA A 348 8.62 9.73 1.15
C ALA A 348 9.07 9.28 2.55
N ALA A 349 9.94 8.28 2.65
CA ALA A 349 10.52 7.85 3.93
C ALA A 349 11.36 8.97 4.58
N ALA A 350 12.17 9.69 3.79
CA ALA A 350 12.89 10.85 4.29
C ALA A 350 11.96 12.00 4.70
N ARG A 351 10.94 12.31 3.89
CA ARG A 351 9.92 13.33 4.21
C ARG A 351 9.14 13.00 5.47
N ALA A 352 8.87 11.72 5.74
CA ALA A 352 8.22 11.32 6.99
C ALA A 352 9.04 11.69 8.23
N LEU A 353 10.36 11.57 8.16
CA LEU A 353 11.24 12.03 9.24
C LEU A 353 11.30 13.55 9.34
N ASP A 354 11.29 14.27 8.19
CA ASP A 354 11.24 15.72 8.16
C ASP A 354 9.89 16.23 8.74
N ALA A 355 8.76 15.62 8.41
CA ALA A 355 7.44 15.94 8.97
C ALA A 355 7.38 15.69 10.49
N ASN A 356 7.94 14.55 10.95
CA ASN A 356 8.10 14.29 12.38
C ASN A 356 8.92 15.38 13.08
N LEU A 357 10.07 15.74 12.51
CA LEU A 357 10.94 16.76 13.10
C LEU A 357 10.23 18.11 13.17
N TYR A 358 9.56 18.53 12.09
CA TYR A 358 8.85 19.79 12.03
C TYR A 358 7.75 19.86 13.08
N SER A 359 6.86 18.86 13.15
CA SER A 359 5.75 18.83 14.11
C SER A 359 6.23 18.76 15.56
N SER A 360 7.35 18.08 15.84
CA SER A 360 7.94 17.98 17.19
C SER A 360 8.45 19.31 17.73
N PHE A 361 8.77 20.28 16.87
CA PHE A 361 9.20 21.62 17.31
C PHE A 361 8.03 22.59 17.55
N THR A 362 6.80 22.17 17.30
CA THR A 362 5.60 22.96 17.52
C THR A 362 4.86 22.47 18.76
N ASP A 363 3.83 23.21 19.15
CA ASP A 363 2.87 22.78 20.17
C ASP A 363 1.78 21.83 19.62
N GLY A 364 1.84 21.49 18.33
CA GLY A 364 0.87 20.67 17.61
C GLY A 364 -0.32 21.46 17.05
N MET A 365 -0.43 22.76 17.37
CA MET A 365 -1.53 23.59 16.85
C MET A 365 -1.26 24.01 15.40
N HIS A 366 -2.24 23.77 14.52
CA HIS A 366 -2.17 24.13 13.10
C HIS A 366 -3.56 24.39 12.52
N ARG A 367 -3.62 24.98 11.33
CA ARG A 367 -4.88 25.49 10.76
C ARG A 367 -5.63 24.49 9.90
N VAL A 368 -4.92 23.62 9.22
CA VAL A 368 -5.49 22.63 8.29
C VAL A 368 -5.41 21.27 8.97
N SER A 369 -6.55 20.66 9.28
CA SER A 369 -6.55 19.36 9.92
C SER A 369 -6.22 18.23 8.94
N PHE A 370 -5.74 17.11 9.47
CA PHE A 370 -5.54 15.89 8.70
C PHE A 370 -6.80 15.47 7.93
N ASP A 371 -7.97 15.51 8.58
CA ASP A 371 -9.24 15.17 7.94
C ASP A 371 -9.54 16.06 6.73
N LYS A 372 -9.18 17.35 6.81
CA LYS A 372 -9.35 18.28 5.67
C LYS A 372 -8.40 17.94 4.52
N VAL A 373 -7.17 17.55 4.81
CA VAL A 373 -6.21 17.11 3.77
C VAL A 373 -6.70 15.82 3.11
N VAL A 374 -7.26 14.88 3.86
CA VAL A 374 -7.88 13.65 3.31
C VAL A 374 -9.04 14.00 2.37
N GLU A 375 -9.91 14.94 2.75
CA GLU A 375 -10.99 15.42 1.88
C GLU A 375 -10.45 16.05 0.58
N VAL A 376 -9.43 16.91 0.70
CA VAL A 376 -8.78 17.55 -0.46
C VAL A 376 -8.11 16.49 -1.35
N MET A 377 -7.47 15.48 -0.77
CA MET A 377 -6.89 14.37 -1.55
C MET A 377 -7.96 13.64 -2.37
N LYS A 378 -9.15 13.41 -1.79
CA LYS A 378 -10.27 12.81 -2.52
C LYS A 378 -10.71 13.68 -3.70
N GLN A 379 -10.82 15.00 -3.50
CA GLN A 379 -11.19 15.95 -4.55
C GLN A 379 -10.14 15.98 -5.66
N THR A 380 -8.87 16.20 -5.32
CA THR A 380 -7.78 16.21 -6.29
C THR A 380 -7.63 14.89 -7.02
N GLY A 381 -7.89 13.77 -6.34
CA GLY A 381 -7.95 12.45 -6.95
C GLY A 381 -9.04 12.35 -8.02
N ASN A 382 -10.22 12.88 -7.77
CA ASN A 382 -11.30 12.94 -8.74
C ASN A 382 -10.97 13.86 -9.94
N ASP A 383 -10.32 14.99 -9.67
CA ASP A 383 -9.97 16.00 -10.67
C ASP A 383 -8.77 15.60 -11.55
N LEU A 384 -7.92 14.67 -11.08
CA LEU A 384 -6.84 14.14 -11.91
C LEU A 384 -7.40 13.44 -13.16
N PRO A 385 -6.93 13.78 -14.38
CA PRO A 385 -7.28 13.05 -15.59
C PRO A 385 -6.96 11.55 -15.48
N SER A 386 -7.79 10.71 -16.08
CA SER A 386 -7.59 9.23 -16.10
C SER A 386 -6.21 8.83 -16.60
N LEU A 387 -5.65 9.61 -17.52
CA LEU A 387 -4.30 9.52 -18.05
C LEU A 387 -3.20 9.40 -16.98
N TYR A 388 -3.42 9.96 -15.77
CA TYR A 388 -2.49 9.98 -14.65
C TYR A 388 -2.89 9.03 -13.52
N LYS A 389 -3.77 8.08 -13.79
CA LYS A 389 -4.32 7.14 -12.80
C LYS A 389 -4.00 5.68 -13.16
N GLU A 390 -2.71 5.33 -13.10
CA GLU A 390 -2.22 3.94 -13.29
C GLU A 390 -2.58 3.32 -14.66
N THR A 391 -2.56 4.14 -15.73
CA THR A 391 -2.81 3.68 -17.11
C THR A 391 -1.54 3.48 -17.91
N SER A 392 -0.43 4.10 -17.51
CA SER A 392 0.82 4.15 -18.28
C SER A 392 0.70 4.81 -19.66
N GLU A 393 -0.34 5.62 -19.86
CA GLU A 393 -0.62 6.31 -21.12
C GLU A 393 -0.18 7.79 -21.11
N GLY A 394 0.24 8.30 -19.95
CA GLY A 394 0.62 9.71 -19.74
C GLY A 394 1.79 9.92 -18.82
N GLY A 395 2.14 11.17 -18.60
CA GLY A 395 3.20 11.57 -17.68
C GLY A 395 4.54 10.96 -18.05
N LEU A 396 5.26 10.46 -17.04
CA LEU A 396 6.58 9.82 -17.21
C LEU A 396 6.54 8.57 -18.09
N ALA A 397 5.41 7.91 -18.19
CA ALA A 397 5.28 6.70 -19.00
C ALA A 397 5.42 6.96 -20.51
N LYS A 398 5.18 8.18 -20.97
CA LYS A 398 5.33 8.57 -22.38
C LYS A 398 6.74 8.89 -22.84
N GLU A 399 7.64 9.16 -21.93
CA GLU A 399 8.98 9.71 -22.24
C GLU A 399 10.02 8.61 -22.53
N ILE A 400 9.66 7.32 -22.39
CA ILE A 400 10.59 6.20 -22.54
C ILE A 400 9.97 5.21 -23.54
N GLU A 401 10.21 5.44 -24.83
CA GLU A 401 10.09 4.45 -25.89
C GLU A 401 11.42 3.75 -26.14
#